data_4124fe85cd0d2ce008f2843301b2a1a9
#
_entry.id   4124fe85cd0d2ce008f2843301b2a1a9
#
_cell.length_a   1.000
_cell.length_b   1.000
_cell.length_c   1.000
_cell.angle_alpha   90.00
_cell.angle_beta   90.00
_cell.angle_gamma   90.00
#
_symmetry.space_group_name_H-M   'P 1'
#
loop_
_entity.id
_entity.type
_entity.pdbx_description
1 polymer ?
#
loop_
_entity_poly.entity_id
_entity_poly.type
_entity_poly.pdbx_seq_one_letter_code
_entity_poly.pdbx_strand_id
1 'polypeptide(L)'
;ILEQDLHMLTKGLKFKANFSMDYTFVENKRGVNDMYHNSQRMWVRPDTGEIILEQPELGTGLDAIINPIYWEHQAGSVNTGATYRKLYYSMQMDYTRNFGKHEVTALALFSRLKEASGSVFPIYREDWVFRLTYNYAMRYFFETNGAYNGSEKFGPDYRFAFFPSFSLE
;
A
#
# COMPACT_ATOMS: atom_id res chain seq x y z
N ILE A 1 -4.63 -9.18 -11.04
CA ILE A 1 -4.59 -8.89 -12.49
C ILE A 1 -5.71 -9.67 -13.13
N LEU A 2 -6.53 -8.98 -13.90
CA LEU A 2 -7.57 -9.56 -14.77
C LEU A 2 -7.15 -9.34 -16.22
N GLU A 3 -7.17 -10.37 -17.02
CA GLU A 3 -6.96 -10.29 -18.48
C GLU A 3 -8.11 -11.02 -19.18
N GLN A 4 -8.74 -10.34 -20.14
CA GLN A 4 -9.89 -10.83 -20.87
C GLN A 4 -9.68 -10.58 -22.37
N ASP A 5 -9.78 -11.65 -23.17
CA ASP A 5 -9.86 -11.54 -24.61
C ASP A 5 -11.29 -11.12 -24.99
N LEU A 6 -11.40 -10.03 -25.74
CA LEU A 6 -12.67 -9.47 -26.21
C LEU A 6 -12.91 -9.73 -27.69
N HIS A 7 -12.41 -10.83 -28.20
CA HIS A 7 -12.55 -11.18 -29.61
C HIS A 7 -14.02 -11.34 -30.06
N MET A 8 -14.94 -11.51 -29.11
CA MET A 8 -16.40 -11.50 -29.39
C MET A 8 -16.88 -10.15 -29.92
N LEU A 9 -16.25 -9.04 -29.49
CA LEU A 9 -16.57 -7.70 -29.96
C LEU A 9 -15.82 -7.41 -31.28
N THR A 10 -14.51 -7.65 -31.28
CA THR A 10 -13.64 -7.53 -32.43
C THR A 10 -12.39 -8.37 -32.27
N LYS A 11 -11.93 -8.99 -33.39
CA LYS A 11 -10.71 -9.80 -33.39
C LYS A 11 -9.50 -8.91 -33.01
N GLY A 12 -8.67 -9.39 -32.08
CA GLY A 12 -7.45 -8.72 -31.68
C GLY A 12 -7.61 -7.69 -30.56
N LEU A 13 -8.80 -7.56 -29.98
CA LEU A 13 -9.04 -6.71 -28.81
C LEU A 13 -8.85 -7.52 -27.52
N LYS A 14 -8.07 -6.96 -26.60
CA LYS A 14 -7.83 -7.48 -25.25
C LYS A 14 -8.03 -6.40 -24.22
N PHE A 15 -8.55 -6.79 -23.09
CA PHE A 15 -8.71 -5.93 -21.91
C PHE A 15 -7.87 -6.47 -20.77
N LYS A 16 -7.17 -5.58 -20.08
CA LYS A 16 -6.41 -5.90 -18.87
C LYS A 16 -6.78 -4.91 -17.76
N ALA A 17 -6.94 -5.43 -16.57
CA ALA A 17 -7.14 -4.61 -15.38
C ALA A 17 -6.22 -5.06 -14.26
N ASN A 18 -5.61 -4.10 -13.59
CA ASN A 18 -4.80 -4.31 -12.40
C ASN A 18 -5.41 -3.55 -11.24
N PHE A 19 -5.38 -4.20 -10.08
CA PHE A 19 -5.73 -3.59 -8.81
C PHE A 19 -4.66 -3.97 -7.78
N SER A 20 -4.13 -2.98 -7.09
CA SER A 20 -3.18 -3.17 -5.98
C SER A 20 -3.57 -2.27 -4.83
N MET A 21 -3.53 -2.83 -3.64
CA MET A 21 -3.75 -2.11 -2.40
C MET A 21 -2.66 -2.48 -1.40
N ASP A 22 -1.87 -1.48 -1.02
CA ASP A 22 -0.86 -1.61 0.01
C ASP A 22 -1.33 -0.85 1.25
N TYR A 23 -1.31 -1.52 2.37
CA TYR A 23 -1.70 -0.96 3.64
C TYR A 23 -0.68 -1.34 4.70
N THR A 24 0.00 -0.34 5.26
CA THR A 24 0.90 -0.50 6.39
C THR A 24 0.21 0.05 7.64
N PHE A 25 0.04 -0.83 8.59
CA PHE A 25 -0.53 -0.52 9.89
C PHE A 25 0.55 -0.69 10.95
N VAL A 26 0.78 0.34 11.73
CA VAL A 26 1.75 0.32 12.83
C VAL A 26 1.02 0.45 14.14
N GLU A 27 1.12 -0.56 14.94
CA GLU A 27 0.58 -0.62 16.28
C GLU A 27 1.74 -0.74 17.29
N ASN A 28 1.78 0.16 18.24
CA ASN A 28 2.80 0.17 19.28
C ASN A 28 2.24 -0.45 20.56
N LYS A 29 3.11 -1.11 21.31
CA LYS A 29 2.85 -1.58 22.68
C LYS A 29 1.73 -2.62 22.83
N ARG A 30 1.33 -3.31 21.74
CA ARG A 30 0.37 -4.41 21.84
C ARG A 30 1.06 -5.66 22.36
N GLY A 31 0.45 -6.30 23.33
CA GLY A 31 0.85 -7.61 23.83
C GLY A 31 1.23 -7.62 25.29
N VAL A 32 2.20 -8.43 25.64
CA VAL A 32 2.71 -8.59 26.98
C VAL A 32 3.90 -7.67 27.15
N ASN A 33 3.82 -6.74 28.08
CA ASN A 33 4.95 -5.88 28.44
C ASN A 33 5.74 -6.53 29.57
N ASP A 34 6.86 -7.13 29.21
CA ASP A 34 7.81 -7.72 30.17
C ASP A 34 8.82 -6.72 30.74
N MET A 35 8.81 -5.48 30.24
CA MET A 35 9.70 -4.41 30.70
C MET A 35 9.13 -3.60 31.88
N TYR A 36 7.82 -3.60 32.06
CA TYR A 36 7.13 -2.96 33.17
C TYR A 36 6.47 -4.03 34.05
N HIS A 37 7.27 -4.74 34.81
CA HIS A 37 6.69 -5.56 35.84
C HIS A 37 6.35 -4.67 37.05
N ASN A 38 5.12 -4.64 37.43
CA ASN A 38 4.75 -4.29 38.78
C ASN A 38 5.28 -5.43 39.67
N SER A 39 6.57 -5.36 39.98
CA SER A 39 7.16 -6.31 40.89
C SER A 39 6.54 -6.04 42.28
N GLN A 40 5.56 -6.84 42.60
CA GLN A 40 5.10 -6.88 43.99
C GLN A 40 6.18 -7.55 44.80
N ARG A 41 6.74 -6.84 45.77
CA ARG A 41 7.70 -7.45 46.71
C ARG A 41 6.97 -8.46 47.56
N MET A 42 7.43 -9.69 47.50
CA MET A 42 6.99 -10.77 48.39
C MET A 42 8.02 -10.93 49.49
N TRP A 43 7.58 -10.96 50.70
CA TRP A 43 8.39 -11.19 51.86
C TRP A 43 8.22 -12.64 52.31
N VAL A 44 9.29 -13.33 52.62
CA VAL A 44 9.24 -14.72 53.06
C VAL A 44 9.67 -14.76 54.52
N ARG A 45 8.86 -15.39 55.36
CA ARG A 45 9.24 -15.66 56.74
C ARG A 45 10.27 -16.80 56.77
N PRO A 46 11.48 -16.55 57.30
CA PRO A 46 12.58 -17.54 57.21
C PRO A 46 12.30 -18.86 57.94
N ASP A 47 11.53 -18.81 59.01
CA ASP A 47 11.22 -19.94 59.89
C ASP A 47 10.11 -20.86 59.34
N THR A 48 9.15 -20.34 58.65
CA THR A 48 7.97 -21.04 58.15
C THR A 48 7.91 -21.16 56.64
N GLY A 49 8.66 -20.33 55.89
CA GLY A 49 8.57 -20.26 54.45
C GLY A 49 7.28 -19.61 53.95
N GLU A 50 6.51 -18.96 54.85
CA GLU A 50 5.26 -18.30 54.50
C GLU A 50 5.52 -17.05 53.65
N ILE A 51 4.77 -16.89 52.56
CA ILE A 51 4.88 -15.75 51.66
C ILE A 51 3.88 -14.67 52.12
N ILE A 52 4.38 -13.47 52.35
CA ILE A 52 3.58 -12.30 52.73
C ILE A 52 3.65 -11.31 51.58
N LEU A 53 2.49 -10.96 51.02
CA LEU A 53 2.39 -10.04 49.89
C LEU A 53 2.42 -8.55 50.29
N GLU A 54 2.09 -8.26 51.52
CA GLU A 54 2.09 -6.90 52.06
C GLU A 54 3.46 -6.57 52.68
N GLN A 55 3.85 -5.28 52.58
CA GLN A 55 5.10 -4.85 53.18
C GLN A 55 5.00 -5.01 54.71
N PRO A 56 5.85 -5.83 55.31
CA PRO A 56 5.83 -6.02 56.77
C PRO A 56 6.28 -4.74 57.48
N GLU A 57 5.79 -4.56 58.71
CA GLU A 57 6.27 -3.51 59.60
C GLU A 57 7.77 -3.74 59.89
N LEU A 58 8.47 -2.62 60.06
CA LEU A 58 9.90 -2.62 60.40
C LEU A 58 10.15 -3.47 61.67
N GLY A 59 11.06 -4.44 61.55
CA GLY A 59 11.47 -5.27 62.70
C GLY A 59 10.80 -6.64 62.77
N THR A 60 10.08 -7.10 61.74
CA THR A 60 9.39 -8.41 61.71
C THR A 60 10.31 -9.60 61.41
N GLY A 61 11.61 -9.39 61.15
CA GLY A 61 12.56 -10.46 60.81
C GLY A 61 12.37 -11.13 59.45
N LEU A 62 11.70 -10.47 58.54
CA LEU A 62 11.48 -10.95 57.17
C LEU A 62 12.63 -10.53 56.24
N ASP A 63 13.42 -11.48 55.76
CA ASP A 63 14.63 -11.20 55.03
C ASP A 63 14.57 -11.47 53.53
N ALA A 64 13.68 -12.34 53.10
CA ALA A 64 13.66 -12.75 51.70
C ALA A 64 12.67 -11.95 50.86
N ILE A 65 13.14 -11.46 49.74
CA ILE A 65 12.32 -10.73 48.79
C ILE A 65 12.31 -11.48 47.47
N ILE A 66 11.15 -11.95 47.09
CA ILE A 66 10.93 -12.50 45.77
C ILE A 66 10.09 -11.48 44.98
N ASN A 67 10.60 -11.06 43.86
CA ASN A 67 9.87 -10.20 42.93
C ASN A 67 9.21 -11.06 41.86
N PRO A 68 7.92 -11.43 41.97
CA PRO A 68 7.26 -12.14 40.91
C PRO A 68 7.12 -11.24 39.70
N ILE A 69 7.41 -11.79 38.55
CA ILE A 69 7.19 -11.13 37.26
C ILE A 69 5.72 -11.28 36.94
N TYR A 70 4.98 -10.18 36.90
CA TYR A 70 3.62 -10.14 36.44
C TYR A 70 3.60 -9.76 34.97
N TRP A 71 2.99 -10.60 34.17
CA TRP A 71 2.72 -10.30 32.76
C TRP A 71 1.53 -9.38 32.68
N GLU A 72 1.76 -8.14 32.29
CA GLU A 72 0.69 -7.18 32.08
C GLU A 72 0.29 -7.10 30.62
N HIS A 73 -1.00 -7.26 30.39
CA HIS A 73 -1.60 -7.07 29.06
C HIS A 73 -1.68 -5.59 28.76
N GLN A 74 -0.95 -5.14 27.76
CA GLN A 74 -1.06 -3.77 27.27
C GLN A 74 -1.93 -3.70 26.01
N ALA A 75 -2.94 -2.81 26.04
CA ALA A 75 -3.66 -2.44 24.85
C ALA A 75 -2.72 -1.70 23.87
N GLY A 76 -2.75 -2.11 22.61
CA GLY A 76 -1.98 -1.42 21.58
C GLY A 76 -2.52 -0.02 21.30
N SER A 77 -1.65 0.89 20.95
CA SER A 77 -2.00 2.19 20.39
C SER A 77 -1.63 2.26 18.91
N VAL A 78 -2.59 2.67 18.08
CA VAL A 78 -2.35 2.85 16.64
C VAL A 78 -1.51 4.10 16.41
N ASN A 79 -0.37 3.92 15.76
CA ASN A 79 0.43 5.05 15.30
C ASN A 79 -0.12 5.56 13.97
N THR A 80 -1.03 6.53 14.02
CA THR A 80 -1.65 7.13 12.84
C THR A 80 -0.64 7.85 11.95
N GLY A 81 0.44 8.39 12.53
CA GLY A 81 1.52 9.06 11.78
C GLY A 81 2.34 8.12 10.91
N ALA A 82 2.47 6.85 11.31
CA ALA A 82 3.22 5.83 10.59
C ALA A 82 2.34 4.95 9.67
N THR A 83 1.04 5.23 9.59
CA THR A 83 0.12 4.49 8.72
C THR A 83 0.31 4.93 7.27
N TYR A 84 0.50 3.97 6.38
CA TYR A 84 0.63 4.21 4.95
C TYR A 84 -0.43 3.43 4.19
N ARG A 85 -1.08 4.09 3.23
CA ARG A 85 -2.12 3.49 2.38
C ARG A 85 -1.85 3.88 0.94
N LYS A 86 -1.78 2.90 0.06
CA LYS A 86 -1.63 3.10 -1.36
C LYS A 86 -2.67 2.27 -2.10
N LEU A 87 -3.44 2.91 -2.93
CA LEU A 87 -4.41 2.28 -3.81
C LEU A 87 -4.02 2.60 -5.25
N TYR A 88 -3.78 1.57 -6.03
CA TYR A 88 -3.48 1.69 -7.44
C TYR A 88 -4.42 0.81 -8.25
N TYR A 89 -4.98 1.35 -9.30
CA TYR A 89 -5.69 0.58 -10.30
C TYR A 89 -5.41 1.11 -11.69
N SER A 90 -5.40 0.18 -12.65
CA SER A 90 -5.22 0.50 -14.06
C SER A 90 -6.12 -0.37 -14.94
N MET A 91 -6.54 0.20 -16.04
CA MET A 91 -7.30 -0.45 -17.09
C MET A 91 -6.58 -0.21 -18.40
N GLN A 92 -6.38 -1.26 -19.17
CA GLN A 92 -5.69 -1.22 -20.45
C GLN A 92 -6.52 -1.94 -21.51
N MET A 93 -6.60 -1.34 -22.67
CA MET A 93 -7.14 -1.94 -23.87
C MET A 93 -6.05 -2.05 -24.93
N ASP A 94 -5.82 -3.25 -25.41
CA ASP A 94 -4.88 -3.57 -26.47
C ASP A 94 -5.66 -4.03 -27.69
N TYR A 95 -5.36 -3.47 -28.84
CA TYR A 95 -5.94 -3.88 -30.11
C TYR A 95 -4.82 -4.13 -31.10
N THR A 96 -4.80 -5.29 -31.73
CA THR A 96 -3.85 -5.62 -32.79
C THR A 96 -4.58 -6.38 -33.87
N ARG A 97 -4.50 -5.87 -35.10
CA ARG A 97 -5.15 -6.53 -36.25
C ARG A 97 -4.43 -6.27 -37.58
N ASN A 98 -4.37 -7.33 -38.36
CA ASN A 98 -3.84 -7.31 -39.72
C ASN A 98 -4.99 -7.35 -40.74
N PHE A 99 -4.98 -6.42 -41.68
CA PHE A 99 -5.92 -6.33 -42.80
C PHE A 99 -5.13 -6.40 -44.11
N GLY A 100 -4.78 -7.60 -44.54
CA GLY A 100 -3.94 -7.80 -45.72
C GLY A 100 -2.54 -7.20 -45.56
N LYS A 101 -2.25 -6.08 -46.22
CA LYS A 101 -0.96 -5.38 -46.11
C LYS A 101 -0.94 -4.31 -45.01
N HIS A 102 -2.04 -4.13 -44.30
CA HIS A 102 -2.17 -3.11 -43.23
C HIS A 102 -2.11 -3.80 -41.88
N GLU A 103 -1.25 -3.32 -41.01
CA GLU A 103 -1.18 -3.73 -39.64
C GLU A 103 -1.47 -2.52 -38.73
N VAL A 104 -2.39 -2.70 -37.81
CA VAL A 104 -2.80 -1.67 -36.87
C VAL A 104 -2.63 -2.19 -35.44
N THR A 105 -1.91 -1.47 -34.64
CA THR A 105 -1.83 -1.73 -33.19
C THR A 105 -2.23 -0.47 -32.44
N ALA A 106 -3.13 -0.62 -31.47
CA ALA A 106 -3.56 0.48 -30.61
C ALA A 106 -3.52 0.02 -29.15
N LEU A 107 -3.11 0.93 -28.29
CA LEU A 107 -3.12 0.76 -26.85
C LEU A 107 -3.77 2.00 -26.21
N ALA A 108 -4.67 1.77 -25.27
CA ALA A 108 -5.21 2.80 -24.40
C ALA A 108 -5.05 2.32 -22.95
N LEU A 109 -4.43 3.11 -22.09
CA LEU A 109 -4.21 2.84 -20.69
C LEU A 109 -4.77 3.99 -19.86
N PHE A 110 -5.54 3.64 -18.85
CA PHE A 110 -5.93 4.51 -17.76
C PHE A 110 -5.34 3.98 -16.47
N SER A 111 -4.73 4.83 -15.66
CA SER A 111 -4.30 4.44 -14.33
C SER A 111 -4.57 5.53 -13.31
N ARG A 112 -4.85 5.11 -12.08
CA ARG A 112 -5.05 6.03 -10.97
C ARG A 112 -4.35 5.52 -9.73
N LEU A 113 -3.62 6.43 -9.09
CA LEU A 113 -2.91 6.22 -7.84
C LEU A 113 -3.51 7.14 -6.78
N LYS A 114 -3.83 6.57 -5.64
CA LYS A 114 -4.14 7.30 -4.40
C LYS A 114 -3.16 6.86 -3.33
N GLU A 115 -2.43 7.81 -2.77
CA GLU A 115 -1.43 7.58 -1.75
C GLU A 115 -1.69 8.47 -0.55
N ALA A 116 -1.68 7.91 0.64
CA ALA A 116 -1.87 8.64 1.88
C ALA A 116 -0.89 8.13 2.93
N SER A 117 -0.14 9.03 3.54
CA SER A 117 0.81 8.76 4.62
C SER A 117 0.39 9.52 5.86
N GLY A 118 0.21 8.81 6.96
CA GLY A 118 -0.21 9.39 8.22
C GLY A 118 -1.57 10.08 8.16
N SER A 119 -1.65 11.27 8.75
CA SER A 119 -2.83 12.13 8.76
C SER A 119 -2.84 13.18 7.65
N VAL A 120 -1.90 13.12 6.73
CA VAL A 120 -1.78 14.08 5.62
C VAL A 120 -2.85 13.80 4.56
N PHE A 121 -3.27 14.83 3.84
CA PHE A 121 -4.20 14.70 2.73
C PHE A 121 -3.65 13.72 1.69
N PRO A 122 -4.49 12.83 1.15
CA PRO A 122 -4.05 11.87 0.15
C PRO A 122 -3.62 12.57 -1.14
N ILE A 123 -2.55 12.07 -1.74
CA ILE A 123 -2.06 12.50 -3.04
C ILE A 123 -2.74 11.64 -4.11
N TYR A 124 -3.27 12.29 -5.13
CA TYR A 124 -3.88 11.65 -6.29
C TYR A 124 -3.04 11.90 -7.53
N ARG A 125 -2.89 10.85 -8.31
CA ARG A 125 -2.31 10.91 -9.65
C ARG A 125 -3.20 10.14 -10.60
N GLU A 126 -3.41 10.69 -11.79
CA GLU A 126 -4.22 10.09 -12.85
C GLU A 126 -3.45 10.18 -14.16
N ASP A 127 -3.33 9.06 -14.85
CA ASP A 127 -2.57 8.96 -16.09
C ASP A 127 -3.43 8.29 -17.16
N TRP A 128 -3.54 8.95 -18.30
CA TRP A 128 -4.10 8.42 -19.53
C TRP A 128 -2.99 8.32 -20.56
N VAL A 129 -2.81 7.15 -21.12
CA VAL A 129 -1.78 6.90 -22.14
C VAL A 129 -2.43 6.24 -23.33
N PHE A 130 -2.07 6.70 -24.51
CA PHE A 130 -2.47 6.04 -25.74
C PHE A 130 -1.28 5.90 -26.68
N ARG A 131 -1.32 4.86 -27.49
CA ARG A 131 -0.37 4.57 -28.56
C ARG A 131 -1.13 4.01 -29.74
N LEU A 132 -0.82 4.48 -30.92
CA LEU A 132 -1.31 3.96 -32.18
C LEU A 132 -0.13 3.75 -33.11
N THR A 133 0.01 2.52 -33.62
CA THR A 133 0.98 2.20 -34.66
C THR A 133 0.26 1.68 -35.89
N TYR A 134 0.73 2.11 -37.04
CA TYR A 134 0.23 1.67 -38.31
C TYR A 134 1.38 1.32 -39.23
N ASN A 135 1.32 0.15 -39.82
CA ASN A 135 2.29 -0.34 -40.78
C ASN A 135 1.60 -0.72 -42.10
N TYR A 136 2.14 -0.25 -43.20
CA TYR A 136 1.69 -0.63 -44.53
C TYR A 136 2.76 -1.39 -45.28
N ALA A 137 2.48 -2.66 -45.56
CA ALA A 137 3.33 -3.54 -46.38
C ALA A 137 4.78 -3.64 -45.87
N MET A 138 5.05 -3.41 -44.60
CA MET A 138 6.39 -3.36 -44.00
C MET A 138 7.32 -2.31 -44.65
N ARG A 139 6.74 -1.26 -45.20
CA ARG A 139 7.49 -0.19 -45.89
C ARG A 139 7.25 1.21 -45.32
N TYR A 140 6.04 1.44 -44.81
CA TYR A 140 5.66 2.74 -44.25
C TYR A 140 5.16 2.51 -42.83
N PHE A 141 5.77 3.20 -41.89
CA PHE A 141 5.45 3.09 -40.51
C PHE A 141 5.02 4.46 -39.95
N PHE A 142 3.89 4.48 -39.33
CA PHE A 142 3.40 5.65 -38.60
C PHE A 142 3.16 5.27 -37.15
N GLU A 143 3.66 6.08 -36.23
CA GLU A 143 3.41 5.92 -34.81
C GLU A 143 3.00 7.25 -34.19
N THR A 144 1.98 7.22 -33.36
CA THR A 144 1.62 8.34 -32.49
C THR A 144 1.41 7.84 -31.08
N ASN A 145 1.98 8.58 -30.13
CA ASN A 145 1.84 8.34 -28.70
C ASN A 145 1.32 9.61 -28.04
N GLY A 146 0.60 9.45 -26.97
CA GLY A 146 0.20 10.57 -26.14
C GLY A 146 -0.01 10.15 -24.70
N ALA A 147 0.32 11.07 -23.81
CA ALA A 147 0.03 10.95 -22.42
C ALA A 147 -0.73 12.18 -21.93
N TYR A 148 -1.78 11.97 -21.16
CA TYR A 148 -2.53 13.02 -20.47
C TYR A 148 -2.48 12.72 -18.98
N ASN A 149 -1.60 13.43 -18.28
CA ASN A 149 -1.24 13.13 -16.90
C ASN A 149 -1.77 14.22 -15.99
N GLY A 150 -2.36 13.78 -14.88
CA GLY A 150 -2.90 14.66 -13.85
C GLY A 150 -2.27 14.41 -12.49
N SER A 151 -1.96 15.49 -11.77
CA SER A 151 -1.44 15.43 -10.41
C SER A 151 -2.08 16.49 -9.53
N GLU A 152 -2.52 16.09 -8.35
CA GLU A 152 -3.10 16.99 -7.35
C GLU A 152 -2.08 17.96 -6.72
N LYS A 153 -0.77 17.73 -6.97
CA LYS A 153 0.28 18.66 -6.54
C LYS A 153 0.18 20.02 -7.22
N PHE A 154 -0.57 20.10 -8.32
CA PHE A 154 -0.79 21.32 -9.06
C PHE A 154 -2.18 21.90 -8.79
N GLY A 155 -2.33 23.20 -8.91
CA GLY A 155 -3.62 23.88 -8.78
C GLY A 155 -4.66 23.37 -9.78
N PRO A 156 -5.97 23.59 -9.55
CA PRO A 156 -7.05 23.01 -10.35
C PRO A 156 -6.90 23.22 -11.85
N ASP A 157 -6.43 24.40 -12.27
CA ASP A 157 -6.31 24.80 -13.68
C ASP A 157 -5.07 24.21 -14.38
N TYR A 158 -4.11 23.67 -13.61
CA TYR A 158 -2.83 23.14 -14.11
C TYR A 158 -2.61 21.68 -13.75
N ARG A 159 -3.64 20.99 -13.30
CA ARG A 159 -3.53 19.60 -12.86
C ARG A 159 -3.19 18.63 -13.96
N PHE A 160 -3.64 18.90 -15.17
CA PHE A 160 -3.50 18.02 -16.31
C PHE A 160 -2.64 18.63 -17.38
N ALA A 161 -1.75 17.83 -17.94
CA ALA A 161 -0.93 18.20 -19.07
C ALA A 161 -0.95 17.11 -20.13
N PHE A 162 -0.97 17.50 -21.41
CA PHE A 162 -0.96 16.62 -22.55
C PHE A 162 0.42 16.60 -23.22
N PHE A 163 0.94 15.41 -23.47
CA PHE A 163 2.27 15.16 -24.03
C PHE A 163 2.15 14.29 -25.28
N PRO A 164 1.93 14.86 -26.44
CA PRO A 164 1.88 14.09 -27.69
C PRO A 164 3.28 13.85 -28.27
N SER A 165 3.44 12.74 -28.98
CA SER A 165 4.58 12.49 -29.87
C SER A 165 4.14 11.68 -31.09
N PHE A 166 4.82 11.85 -32.22
CA PHE A 166 4.58 11.10 -33.44
C PHE A 166 5.86 10.89 -34.23
N SER A 167 5.94 9.79 -34.94
CA SER A 167 7.01 9.46 -35.88
C SER A 167 6.46 8.92 -37.17
N LEU A 168 7.20 9.09 -38.25
CA LEU A 168 6.90 8.58 -39.60
C LEU A 168 8.21 8.07 -40.21
N GLU A 169 8.21 6.86 -40.70
CA GLU A 169 9.30 6.20 -41.39
C GLU A 169 8.82 5.57 -42.73
#